data_7594ad0654d9ddd02d602cdf3ae14845
#
_entry.id   7594ad0654d9ddd02d602cdf3ae14845
#
_cell.length_a   1.000
_cell.length_b   1.000
_cell.length_c   1.000
_cell.angle_alpha   90.00
_cell.angle_beta   90.00
_cell.angle_gamma   90.00
#
_symmetry.space_group_name_H-M   'P 1'
#
loop_
_entity.id
_entity.type
_entity.pdbx_description
1 polymer ?
#
loop_
_entity_poly.entity_id
_entity_poly.type
_entity_poly.pdbx_seq_one_letter_code
_entity_poly.pdbx_strand_id
1 'polypeptide(L)'
;MKNRTITNRRNSIWGIPFLILIFIANVLICINDTFPNISDLHNNEAIVKIVPIAPLLISSLPTPAILLLTMIANAIPCKERVLKIMERILIVMLSINFASIAISFIILIPLQYYAMPKLGYTNCSILRDHPTIYFTDWVKNPEWCVRGKTREWVKEQARLSGNLENP
;
A
#
# COMPACT_ATOMS: atom_id res chain seq x y z
N MET A 1 -20.32 -35.46 7.27
CA MET A 1 -18.94 -35.02 6.94
C MET A 1 -18.63 -35.03 5.45
N LYS A 2 -19.02 -36.04 4.67
CA LYS A 2 -18.69 -36.18 3.22
C LYS A 2 -19.15 -35.02 2.32
N ASN A 3 -20.32 -34.42 2.56
CA ASN A 3 -20.84 -33.31 1.76
C ASN A 3 -20.06 -31.98 1.97
N ARG A 4 -19.53 -31.76 3.18
CA ARG A 4 -18.77 -30.54 3.49
C ARG A 4 -17.42 -30.47 2.76
N THR A 5 -16.76 -31.62 2.63
CA THR A 5 -15.49 -31.75 1.90
C THR A 5 -15.64 -31.53 0.39
N ILE A 6 -16.73 -32.01 -0.20
CA ILE A 6 -16.98 -31.86 -1.66
C ILE A 6 -17.25 -30.41 -2.03
N THR A 7 -18.08 -29.71 -1.23
CA THR A 7 -18.38 -28.28 -1.45
C THR A 7 -17.14 -27.41 -1.26
N ASN A 8 -16.35 -27.66 -0.22
CA ASN A 8 -15.10 -26.95 0.02
C ASN A 8 -14.10 -27.15 -1.11
N ARG A 9 -13.98 -28.36 -1.65
CA ARG A 9 -13.06 -28.68 -2.73
C ARG A 9 -13.44 -27.94 -4.04
N ARG A 10 -14.73 -27.81 -4.35
CA ARG A 10 -15.20 -27.07 -5.52
C ARG A 10 -14.95 -25.57 -5.38
N ASN A 11 -15.19 -25.00 -4.20
CA ASN A 11 -14.92 -23.60 -3.94
C ASN A 11 -13.43 -23.25 -3.94
N SER A 12 -12.57 -24.20 -3.53
CA SER A 12 -11.12 -24.03 -3.56
C SER A 12 -10.55 -23.93 -4.98
N ILE A 13 -11.16 -24.61 -5.97
CA ILE A 13 -10.69 -24.58 -7.37
C ILE A 13 -10.76 -23.15 -7.95
N TRP A 14 -11.78 -22.39 -7.64
CA TRP A 14 -11.92 -21.00 -8.11
C TRP A 14 -11.26 -19.97 -7.16
N GLY A 15 -11.27 -20.26 -5.86
CA GLY A 15 -10.71 -19.38 -4.85
C GLY A 15 -9.18 -19.27 -4.91
N ILE A 16 -8.49 -20.37 -5.18
CA ILE A 16 -7.01 -20.41 -5.22
C ILE A 16 -6.43 -19.48 -6.31
N PRO A 17 -6.82 -19.58 -7.60
CA PRO A 17 -6.27 -18.69 -8.62
C PRO A 17 -6.60 -17.22 -8.37
N PHE A 18 -7.78 -16.93 -7.84
CA PHE A 18 -8.18 -15.56 -7.47
C PHE A 18 -7.32 -14.99 -6.34
N LEU A 19 -7.04 -15.75 -5.29
CA LEU A 19 -6.16 -15.33 -4.20
C LEU A 19 -4.71 -15.15 -4.65
N ILE A 20 -4.21 -16.00 -5.56
CA ILE A 20 -2.89 -15.85 -6.16
C ILE A 20 -2.82 -14.54 -6.95
N LEU A 21 -3.84 -14.22 -7.73
CA LEU A 21 -3.92 -12.97 -8.49
C LEU A 21 -3.89 -11.74 -7.55
N ILE A 22 -4.68 -11.77 -6.48
CA ILE A 22 -4.69 -10.69 -5.45
C ILE A 22 -3.32 -10.57 -4.80
N PHE A 23 -2.68 -11.68 -4.46
CA PHE A 23 -1.36 -11.67 -3.85
C PHE A 23 -0.32 -11.03 -4.77
N ILE A 24 -0.28 -11.45 -6.05
CA ILE A 24 0.63 -10.90 -7.05
C ILE A 24 0.36 -9.39 -7.24
N ALA A 25 -0.90 -8.99 -7.38
CA ALA A 25 -1.27 -7.58 -7.54
C ALA A 25 -0.82 -6.74 -6.34
N ASN A 26 -1.03 -7.23 -5.10
CA ASN A 26 -0.59 -6.54 -3.89
C ASN A 26 0.94 -6.39 -3.83
N VAL A 27 1.68 -7.46 -4.14
CA VAL A 27 3.16 -7.43 -4.20
C VAL A 27 3.64 -6.42 -5.24
N LEU A 28 3.05 -6.41 -6.45
CA LEU A 28 3.41 -5.46 -7.50
C LEU A 28 3.15 -4.00 -7.10
N ILE A 29 2.00 -3.72 -6.45
CA ILE A 29 1.69 -2.38 -5.93
C ILE A 29 2.71 -1.97 -4.86
N CYS A 30 3.06 -2.86 -3.95
CA CYS A 30 4.06 -2.56 -2.93
C CYS A 30 5.43 -2.23 -3.53
N ILE A 31 5.89 -3.04 -4.50
CA ILE A 31 7.21 -2.85 -5.11
C ILE A 31 7.26 -1.61 -6.00
N ASN A 32 6.22 -1.36 -6.81
CA ASN A 32 6.25 -0.31 -7.81
C ASN A 32 5.78 1.06 -7.30
N ASP A 33 4.93 1.08 -6.26
CA ASP A 33 4.37 2.33 -5.74
C ASP A 33 4.80 2.60 -4.29
N THR A 34 4.59 1.64 -3.38
CA THR A 34 4.72 1.91 -1.94
C THR A 34 6.17 2.12 -1.52
N PHE A 35 7.07 1.20 -1.88
CA PHE A 35 8.47 1.29 -1.50
C PHE A 35 9.21 2.48 -2.13
N PRO A 36 9.05 2.79 -3.43
CA PRO A 36 9.65 3.99 -4.02
C PRO A 36 9.21 5.29 -3.34
N ASN A 37 7.92 5.42 -3.00
CA ASN A 37 7.43 6.63 -2.33
C ASN A 37 8.01 6.80 -0.91
N ILE A 38 8.21 5.71 -0.18
CA ILE A 38 8.89 5.74 1.13
C ILE A 38 10.36 6.13 0.97
N SER A 39 11.04 5.58 -0.05
CA SER A 39 12.42 5.93 -0.37
C SER A 39 12.57 7.39 -0.76
N ASP A 40 11.68 7.93 -1.60
CA ASP A 40 11.66 9.34 -1.99
C ASP A 40 11.52 10.27 -0.77
N LEU A 41 10.68 9.91 0.19
CA LEU A 41 10.52 10.64 1.45
C LEU A 41 11.78 10.57 2.32
N HIS A 42 12.38 9.40 2.45
CA HIS A 42 13.60 9.19 3.23
C HIS A 42 14.79 9.97 2.66
N ASN A 43 14.90 10.02 1.34
CA ASN A 43 15.96 10.73 0.63
C ASN A 43 15.70 12.24 0.50
N ASN A 44 14.61 12.76 1.07
CA ASN A 44 14.23 14.17 0.96
C ASN A 44 14.17 14.66 -0.50
N GLU A 45 13.59 13.87 -1.39
CA GLU A 45 13.41 14.22 -2.80
C GLU A 45 12.61 15.52 -2.98
N ALA A 46 12.79 16.17 -4.15
CA ALA A 46 12.12 17.43 -4.50
C ALA A 46 10.58 17.31 -4.54
N ILE A 47 10.10 16.11 -4.83
CA ILE A 47 8.69 15.75 -4.81
C ILE A 47 8.49 14.42 -4.11
N VAL A 48 7.49 14.34 -3.23
CA VAL A 48 7.13 13.14 -2.49
C VAL A 48 5.64 12.87 -2.61
N LYS A 49 5.29 11.63 -2.93
CA LYS A 49 3.89 11.16 -2.91
C LYS A 49 3.61 10.45 -1.59
N ILE A 50 2.68 10.99 -0.83
CA ILE A 50 2.20 10.32 0.38
C ILE A 50 0.91 9.56 0.04
N VAL A 51 0.95 8.27 0.33
CA VAL A 51 -0.18 7.35 0.19
C VAL A 51 -0.62 6.94 1.59
N PRO A 52 -1.67 7.53 2.16
CA PRO A 52 -2.10 7.23 3.54
C PRO A 52 -2.44 5.75 3.77
N ILE A 53 -2.88 5.04 2.72
CA ILE A 53 -3.23 3.61 2.78
C ILE A 53 -2.00 2.67 2.73
N ALA A 54 -0.77 3.19 2.60
CA ALA A 54 0.44 2.38 2.51
C ALA A 54 0.62 1.36 3.67
N PRO A 55 0.33 1.69 4.95
CA PRO A 55 0.42 0.72 6.04
C PRO A 55 -0.53 -0.48 5.85
N LEU A 56 -1.73 -0.25 5.30
CA LEU A 56 -2.65 -1.33 4.98
C LEU A 56 -2.09 -2.23 3.86
N LEU A 57 -1.53 -1.64 2.80
CA LEU A 57 -0.93 -2.40 1.69
C LEU A 57 0.20 -3.31 2.21
N ILE A 58 1.06 -2.79 3.08
CA ILE A 58 2.16 -3.56 3.67
C ILE A 58 1.63 -4.65 4.63
N SER A 59 0.71 -4.30 5.54
CA SER A 59 0.17 -5.26 6.53
C SER A 59 -0.70 -6.35 5.88
N SER A 60 -1.29 -6.08 4.73
CA SER A 60 -2.12 -7.04 3.99
C SER A 60 -1.33 -8.06 3.17
N LEU A 61 -0.02 -7.85 2.94
CA LEU A 61 0.82 -8.77 2.14
C LEU A 61 0.71 -10.26 2.56
N PRO A 62 0.81 -10.64 3.86
CA PRO A 62 0.73 -12.03 4.26
C PRO A 62 -0.71 -12.60 4.23
N THR A 63 -1.74 -11.75 4.20
CA THR A 63 -3.14 -12.19 4.32
C THR A 63 -3.59 -13.15 3.21
N PRO A 64 -3.37 -12.90 1.90
CA PRO A 64 -3.75 -13.85 0.84
C PRO A 64 -2.99 -15.18 0.94
N ALA A 65 -1.72 -15.17 1.36
CA ALA A 65 -0.93 -16.39 1.54
C ALA A 65 -1.51 -17.25 2.69
N ILE A 66 -1.89 -16.64 3.81
CA ILE A 66 -2.51 -17.34 4.94
C ILE A 66 -3.87 -17.88 4.55
N LEU A 67 -4.67 -17.11 3.78
CA LEU A 67 -5.93 -17.59 3.23
C LEU A 67 -5.76 -18.79 2.33
N LEU A 68 -4.77 -18.77 1.43
CA LEU A 68 -4.42 -19.92 0.57
C LEU A 68 -4.07 -21.16 1.41
N LEU A 69 -3.19 -21.02 2.40
CA LEU A 69 -2.82 -22.11 3.30
C LEU A 69 -4.02 -22.65 4.05
N THR A 70 -4.91 -21.77 4.53
CA THR A 70 -6.14 -22.17 5.23
C THR A 70 -7.09 -22.93 4.29
N MET A 71 -7.24 -22.49 3.04
CA MET A 71 -8.05 -23.21 2.04
C MET A 71 -7.49 -24.58 1.73
N ILE A 72 -6.16 -24.70 1.55
CA ILE A 72 -5.49 -25.99 1.32
C ILE A 72 -5.65 -26.90 2.53
N ALA A 73 -5.46 -26.39 3.76
CA ALA A 73 -5.62 -27.16 4.99
C ALA A 73 -7.06 -27.68 5.18
N ASN A 74 -8.07 -26.93 4.73
CA ASN A 74 -9.47 -27.38 4.74
C ASN A 74 -9.80 -28.41 3.64
N ALA A 75 -9.02 -28.44 2.55
CA ALA A 75 -9.20 -29.39 1.46
C ALA A 75 -8.55 -30.77 1.73
N ILE A 76 -7.54 -30.79 2.61
CA ILE A 76 -6.80 -32.00 3.03
C ILE A 76 -7.31 -32.39 4.45
N PRO A 77 -7.40 -33.68 4.80
CA PRO A 77 -7.78 -34.12 6.14
C PRO A 77 -6.67 -33.79 7.15
N CYS A 78 -6.61 -32.54 7.57
CA CYS A 78 -5.69 -32.05 8.60
C CYS A 78 -6.26 -32.25 10.02
N LYS A 79 -5.37 -32.30 11.03
CA LYS A 79 -5.76 -32.35 12.43
C LYS A 79 -6.52 -31.06 12.80
N GLU A 80 -7.60 -31.16 13.56
CA GLU A 80 -8.40 -30.01 14.01
C GLU A 80 -7.58 -28.92 14.71
N ARG A 81 -6.49 -29.32 15.40
CA ARG A 81 -5.58 -28.35 16.05
C ARG A 81 -4.95 -27.40 15.04
N VAL A 82 -4.55 -27.89 13.87
CA VAL A 82 -3.93 -27.09 12.80
C VAL A 82 -4.95 -26.08 12.26
N LEU A 83 -6.16 -26.51 11.98
CA LEU A 83 -7.24 -25.64 11.49
C LEU A 83 -7.54 -24.50 12.49
N LYS A 84 -7.64 -24.82 13.80
CA LYS A 84 -7.88 -23.80 14.85
C LYS A 84 -6.72 -22.79 14.94
N ILE A 85 -5.47 -23.23 14.73
CA ILE A 85 -4.32 -22.32 14.70
C ILE A 85 -4.41 -21.40 13.49
N MET A 86 -4.70 -21.93 12.30
CA MET A 86 -4.84 -21.14 11.07
C MET A 86 -5.98 -20.11 11.16
N GLU A 87 -7.14 -20.50 11.71
CA GLU A 87 -8.24 -19.56 11.98
C GLU A 87 -7.82 -18.42 12.92
N ARG A 88 -7.09 -18.75 13.98
CA ARG A 88 -6.60 -17.74 14.95
C ARG A 88 -5.61 -16.77 14.30
N ILE A 89 -4.67 -17.28 13.50
CA ILE A 89 -3.74 -16.45 12.75
C ILE A 89 -4.50 -15.53 11.78
N LEU A 90 -5.51 -16.04 11.08
CA LEU A 90 -6.32 -15.26 10.16
C LEU A 90 -7.05 -14.12 10.89
N ILE A 91 -7.66 -14.39 12.05
CA ILE A 91 -8.34 -13.37 12.85
C ILE A 91 -7.37 -12.27 13.29
N VAL A 92 -6.17 -12.65 13.74
CA VAL A 92 -5.13 -11.69 14.13
C VAL A 92 -4.71 -10.83 12.95
N MET A 93 -4.49 -11.41 11.78
CA MET A 93 -4.12 -10.66 10.57
C MET A 93 -5.22 -9.70 10.11
N LEU A 94 -6.48 -10.13 10.15
CA LEU A 94 -7.62 -9.24 9.86
C LEU A 94 -7.71 -8.08 10.86
N SER A 95 -7.47 -8.34 12.15
CA SER A 95 -7.45 -7.31 13.18
C SER A 95 -6.33 -6.30 12.95
N ILE A 96 -5.13 -6.74 12.56
CA ILE A 96 -4.01 -5.87 12.19
C ILE A 96 -4.36 -5.01 10.98
N ASN A 97 -4.95 -5.58 9.93
CA ASN A 97 -5.38 -4.84 8.75
C ASN A 97 -6.43 -3.78 9.11
N PHE A 98 -7.40 -4.10 9.95
CA PHE A 98 -8.39 -3.14 10.42
C PHE A 98 -7.77 -2.02 11.25
N ALA A 99 -6.84 -2.34 12.16
CA ALA A 99 -6.08 -1.34 12.91
C ALA A 99 -5.24 -0.45 11.98
N SER A 100 -4.63 -1.00 10.93
CA SER A 100 -3.88 -0.24 9.92
C SER A 100 -4.75 0.76 9.18
N ILE A 101 -5.99 0.40 8.85
CA ILE A 101 -6.97 1.34 8.26
C ILE A 101 -7.26 2.49 9.24
N ALA A 102 -7.57 2.17 10.50
CA ALA A 102 -7.87 3.17 11.51
C ALA A 102 -6.68 4.14 11.71
N ILE A 103 -5.45 3.62 11.83
CA ILE A 103 -4.23 4.41 11.94
C ILE A 103 -4.04 5.30 10.71
N SER A 104 -4.27 4.78 9.51
CA SER A 104 -4.15 5.54 8.26
C SER A 104 -5.07 6.76 8.24
N PHE A 105 -6.35 6.58 8.55
CA PHE A 105 -7.32 7.67 8.51
C PHE A 105 -7.23 8.63 9.69
N ILE A 106 -7.01 8.14 10.90
CA ILE A 106 -7.06 8.95 12.13
C ILE A 106 -5.72 9.66 12.37
N ILE A 107 -4.60 9.01 12.05
CA ILE A 107 -3.27 9.52 12.39
C ILE A 107 -2.53 10.02 11.15
N LEU A 108 -2.37 9.20 10.10
CA LEU A 108 -1.49 9.55 8.99
C LEU A 108 -2.03 10.69 8.12
N ILE A 109 -3.35 10.75 7.89
CA ILE A 109 -3.93 11.86 7.12
C ILE A 109 -3.70 13.21 7.81
N PRO A 110 -4.07 13.43 9.08
CA PRO A 110 -3.78 14.72 9.70
C PRO A 110 -2.28 14.93 9.92
N LEU A 111 -1.52 13.90 10.22
CA LEU A 111 -0.07 14.01 10.45
C LEU A 111 0.68 14.52 9.21
N GLN A 112 0.32 14.09 8.00
CA GLN A 112 0.97 14.58 6.78
C GLN A 112 0.81 16.09 6.62
N TYR A 113 -0.38 16.65 6.90
CA TYR A 113 -0.63 18.10 6.80
C TYR A 113 0.08 18.91 7.87
N TYR A 114 0.47 18.28 8.97
CA TYR A 114 1.27 18.92 10.02
C TYR A 114 2.78 18.76 9.78
N ALA A 115 3.22 17.57 9.40
CA ALA A 115 4.64 17.24 9.28
C ALA A 115 5.27 17.76 7.99
N MET A 116 4.57 17.65 6.84
CA MET A 116 5.14 17.99 5.54
C MET A 116 5.51 19.49 5.42
N PRO A 117 4.68 20.45 5.87
CA PRO A 117 5.08 21.86 5.88
C PRO A 117 6.31 22.13 6.76
N LYS A 118 6.47 21.40 7.87
CA LYS A 118 7.66 21.53 8.73
C LYS A 118 8.94 21.01 8.08
N LEU A 119 8.81 20.08 7.14
CA LEU A 119 9.90 19.56 6.32
C LEU A 119 10.16 20.41 5.07
N GLY A 120 9.49 21.56 4.93
CA GLY A 120 9.65 22.48 3.81
C GLY A 120 8.90 22.06 2.54
N TYR A 121 7.89 21.17 2.64
CA TYR A 121 7.06 20.78 1.52
C TYR A 121 5.74 21.54 1.50
N THR A 122 5.29 21.89 0.29
CA THR A 122 3.97 22.44 0.01
C THR A 122 3.09 21.43 -0.70
N ASN A 123 1.81 21.43 -0.34
CA ASN A 123 0.83 20.53 -0.96
C ASN A 123 0.61 20.93 -2.44
N CYS A 124 0.70 19.96 -3.35
CA CYS A 124 0.46 20.14 -4.77
C CYS A 124 -0.59 19.16 -5.29
N SER A 125 -1.84 19.41 -4.99
CA SER A 125 -2.97 18.56 -5.40
C SER A 125 -3.33 18.67 -6.89
N ILE A 126 -2.82 19.67 -7.59
CA ILE A 126 -3.18 19.97 -8.99
C ILE A 126 -2.21 19.38 -10.02
N LEU A 127 -1.10 18.77 -9.61
CA LEU A 127 -0.04 18.29 -10.51
C LEU A 127 -0.59 17.34 -11.61
N ARG A 128 -1.57 16.51 -11.30
CA ARG A 128 -2.18 15.52 -12.20
C ARG A 128 -3.59 15.87 -12.66
N ASP A 129 -3.94 17.13 -12.79
CA ASP A 129 -5.25 17.65 -13.22
C ASP A 129 -6.44 17.29 -12.29
N HIS A 130 -6.36 16.20 -11.53
CA HIS A 130 -7.44 15.76 -10.65
C HIS A 130 -6.93 15.52 -9.23
N PRO A 131 -7.36 16.32 -8.25
CA PRO A 131 -7.12 16.02 -6.85
C PRO A 131 -7.73 14.66 -6.50
N THR A 132 -6.99 13.83 -5.77
CA THR A 132 -7.42 12.51 -5.34
C THR A 132 -7.30 12.36 -3.84
N ILE A 133 -8.24 11.61 -3.25
CA ILE A 133 -8.19 11.27 -1.83
C ILE A 133 -7.23 10.11 -1.52
N TYR A 134 -6.78 9.39 -2.55
CA TYR A 134 -5.94 8.20 -2.37
C TYR A 134 -4.47 8.51 -2.12
N PHE A 135 -3.99 9.65 -2.61
CA PHE A 135 -2.62 10.12 -2.40
C PHE A 135 -2.54 11.63 -2.49
N THR A 136 -1.48 12.20 -1.91
CA THR A 136 -1.20 13.64 -1.94
C THR A 136 0.24 13.81 -2.42
N ASP A 137 0.43 14.66 -3.43
CA ASP A 137 1.76 15.06 -3.90
C ASP A 137 2.23 16.28 -3.11
N TRP A 138 3.47 16.25 -2.65
CA TRP A 138 4.13 17.30 -1.88
C TRP A 138 5.41 17.71 -2.58
N VAL A 139 5.61 19.02 -2.82
CA VAL A 139 6.77 19.59 -3.53
C VAL A 139 7.53 20.55 -2.63
N LYS A 140 8.87 20.59 -2.76
CA LYS A 140 9.71 21.54 -2.01
C LYS A 140 9.57 22.96 -2.52
N ASN A 141 9.56 23.15 -3.84
CA ASN A 141 9.37 24.46 -4.44
C ASN A 141 7.92 24.60 -4.97
N PRO A 142 7.12 25.56 -4.46
CA PRO A 142 5.76 25.79 -4.95
C PRO A 142 5.67 26.10 -6.45
N GLU A 143 6.73 26.67 -7.04
CA GLU A 143 6.78 27.00 -8.48
C GLU A 143 6.74 25.75 -9.37
N TRP A 144 7.14 24.59 -8.83
CA TRP A 144 7.07 23.31 -9.55
C TRP A 144 5.68 22.68 -9.51
N CYS A 145 4.75 23.28 -8.79
CA CYS A 145 3.36 22.84 -8.72
C CYS A 145 2.58 23.34 -9.93
N VAL A 146 2.85 22.76 -11.10
CA VAL A 146 2.25 23.13 -12.37
C VAL A 146 1.25 22.07 -12.82
N ARG A 147 0.03 22.49 -13.15
CA ARG A 147 -1.04 21.63 -13.61
C ARG A 147 -0.66 20.81 -14.84
N GLY A 148 -1.00 19.53 -14.87
CA GLY A 148 -0.75 18.63 -16.00
C GLY A 148 0.72 18.20 -16.18
N LYS A 149 1.59 18.49 -15.21
CA LYS A 149 2.98 18.00 -15.21
C LYS A 149 3.11 16.70 -14.42
N THR A 150 4.11 15.90 -14.80
CA THR A 150 4.41 14.63 -14.11
C THR A 150 5.40 14.84 -12.96
N ARG A 151 5.52 13.86 -12.07
CA ARG A 151 6.52 13.86 -10.99
C ARG A 151 7.95 13.84 -11.54
N GLU A 152 8.17 13.14 -12.65
CA GLU A 152 9.46 13.07 -13.34
C GLU A 152 9.88 14.47 -13.82
N TRP A 153 8.93 15.26 -14.32
CA TRP A 153 9.19 16.65 -14.70
C TRP A 153 9.64 17.49 -13.50
N VAL A 154 9.00 17.34 -12.34
CA VAL A 154 9.39 18.05 -11.11
C VAL A 154 10.79 17.64 -10.65
N LYS A 155 11.10 16.33 -10.68
CA LYS A 155 12.46 15.82 -10.36
C LYS A 155 13.51 16.39 -11.32
N GLU A 156 13.19 16.52 -12.59
CA GLU A 156 14.09 17.12 -13.59
C GLU A 156 14.30 18.62 -13.35
N GLN A 157 13.23 19.38 -13.00
CA GLN A 157 13.38 20.80 -12.64
C GLN A 157 14.26 20.99 -11.41
N ALA A 158 14.09 20.13 -10.39
CA ALA A 158 14.94 20.17 -9.21
C ALA A 158 16.41 19.85 -9.52
N ARG A 159 16.67 18.91 -10.43
CA ARG A 159 18.02 18.60 -10.88
C ARG A 159 18.67 19.75 -11.64
N LEU A 160 17.90 20.42 -12.51
CA LEU A 160 18.40 21.56 -13.27
C LEU A 160 18.69 22.76 -12.36
N SER A 161 17.83 23.03 -11.36
CA SER A 161 18.08 24.12 -10.41
C SER A 161 19.28 23.82 -9.49
N GLY A 162 19.43 22.57 -9.01
CA GLY A 162 20.59 22.17 -8.21
C GLY A 162 21.94 22.24 -8.98
N ASN A 163 21.94 22.03 -10.30
CA ASN A 163 23.13 22.22 -11.13
C ASN A 163 23.46 23.69 -11.36
N LEU A 164 22.49 24.62 -11.20
CA LEU A 164 22.73 26.06 -11.32
C LEU A 164 23.29 26.68 -10.02
N GLU A 165 23.08 26.02 -8.87
CA GLU A 165 23.59 26.48 -7.56
C GLU A 165 25.03 25.99 -7.26
N ASN A 166 25.57 25.04 -8.05
CA ASN A 166 26.95 24.58 -7.97
C ASN A 166 27.64 24.81 -9.36
N PRO A 167 28.20 26.00 -9.62
CA PRO A 167 29.05 26.27 -10.79
C PRO A 167 30.44 25.57 -10.71
#